data_8736042bf0bc1eb8c17279cb12956721
#
_entry.id   8736042bf0bc1eb8c17279cb12956721
#
_cell.length_a   1.000
_cell.length_b   1.000
_cell.length_c   1.000
_cell.angle_alpha   90.00
_cell.angle_beta   90.00
_cell.angle_gamma   90.00
#
_symmetry.space_group_name_H-M   'P 1'
#
loop_
_entity.id
_entity.type
_entity.pdbx_description
1 polymer ?
#
loop_
_entity_poly.entity_id
_entity_poly.type
_entity_poly.pdbx_seq_one_letter_code
_entity_poly.pdbx_strand_id
1 'polypeptide(L)'
;MRIALISDIHGNMDALEVVLADIDRQIDTAKGDQIWCLGDIIGYGPDPVACVDTVAARCKWALMGNHDFGVLYEPTNFNKAAEDAAYWTRRQFEEEAKRDREGAVKRWEFLGKLRVRVSEGPFLCVHGTPRRPINEYLFPEDAENSPNKMQSIFERITDYCLVGHTHVPGVFTGDGDFYSPKELGEATWEFKQGEKVIVNPGSVGQPRDLDPRASYAILNMNDDGTAKTAKFFRLPYDAQKVANKIHGIPQLNDWLGDRLLEGR
;
A
#
# COMPACT_ATOMS: atom_id res chain seq x y z
N MET A 1 -15.44 15.00 4.09
CA MET A 1 -15.22 13.59 3.71
C MET A 1 -13.82 13.18 4.16
N ARG A 2 -13.66 11.95 4.68
CA ARG A 2 -12.36 11.38 5.02
C ARG A 2 -12.06 10.17 4.14
N ILE A 3 -10.78 9.96 3.83
CA ILE A 3 -10.33 8.87 2.98
C ILE A 3 -9.18 8.18 3.70
N ALA A 4 -9.35 6.92 4.08
CA ALA A 4 -8.26 6.10 4.60
C ALA A 4 -7.46 5.52 3.43
N LEU A 5 -6.15 5.71 3.47
CA LEU A 5 -5.18 5.19 2.49
C LEU A 5 -4.44 4.00 3.09
N ILE A 6 -4.57 2.84 2.48
CA ILE A 6 -3.81 1.64 2.80
C ILE A 6 -2.99 1.21 1.58
N SER A 7 -1.83 0.62 1.81
CA SER A 7 -0.92 0.14 0.76
C SER A 7 -0.06 -1.01 1.26
N ASP A 8 0.46 -1.81 0.33
CA ASP A 8 1.52 -2.78 0.63
C ASP A 8 1.13 -3.72 1.79
N ILE A 9 -0.02 -4.38 1.62
CA ILE A 9 -0.62 -5.30 2.61
C ILE A 9 0.14 -6.62 2.63
N HIS A 10 0.58 -7.07 1.45
CA HIS A 10 1.42 -8.24 1.29
C HIS A 10 0.92 -9.49 2.02
N GLY A 11 -0.37 -9.82 1.89
CA GLY A 11 -0.92 -11.03 2.48
C GLY A 11 -0.81 -11.12 4.02
N ASN A 12 -0.65 -9.99 4.71
CA ASN A 12 -0.55 -9.91 6.16
C ASN A 12 -1.92 -9.54 6.75
N MET A 13 -2.77 -10.55 6.96
CA MET A 13 -4.12 -10.34 7.48
C MET A 13 -4.12 -9.83 8.92
N ASP A 14 -3.19 -10.29 9.75
CA ASP A 14 -3.09 -9.85 11.15
C ASP A 14 -2.84 -8.33 11.25
N ALA A 15 -1.99 -7.77 10.39
CA ALA A 15 -1.79 -6.32 10.31
C ALA A 15 -2.99 -5.60 9.72
N LEU A 16 -3.59 -6.15 8.65
CA LEU A 16 -4.75 -5.55 7.99
C LEU A 16 -5.95 -5.44 8.92
N GLU A 17 -6.24 -6.47 9.73
CA GLU A 17 -7.33 -6.46 10.72
C GLU A 17 -7.16 -5.33 11.73
N VAL A 18 -5.96 -5.15 12.27
CA VAL A 18 -5.67 -4.07 13.22
C VAL A 18 -5.86 -2.70 12.59
N VAL A 19 -5.40 -2.52 11.35
CA VAL A 19 -5.55 -1.26 10.61
C VAL A 19 -7.02 -0.98 10.31
N LEU A 20 -7.78 -1.96 9.83
CA LEU A 20 -9.20 -1.78 9.53
C LEU A 20 -10.03 -1.50 10.80
N ALA A 21 -9.71 -2.16 11.92
CA ALA A 21 -10.37 -1.88 13.20
C ALA A 21 -10.11 -0.46 13.70
N ASP A 22 -8.93 0.12 13.41
CA ASP A 22 -8.65 1.52 13.73
C ASP A 22 -9.34 2.47 12.75
N ILE A 23 -9.32 2.16 11.46
CA ILE A 23 -10.04 2.93 10.43
C ILE A 23 -11.52 3.03 10.78
N ASP A 24 -12.18 1.95 11.22
CA ASP A 24 -13.60 1.94 11.61
C ASP A 24 -13.90 2.86 12.80
N ARG A 25 -12.91 3.17 13.64
CA ARG A 25 -13.03 4.18 14.70
C ARG A 25 -12.81 5.61 14.20
N GLN A 26 -12.05 5.77 13.13
CA GLN A 26 -11.64 7.08 12.61
C GLN A 26 -12.60 7.64 11.56
N ILE A 27 -13.19 6.78 10.72
CA ILE A 27 -14.04 7.19 9.60
C ILE A 27 -15.40 6.48 9.63
N ASP A 28 -16.38 7.04 8.95
CA ASP A 28 -17.75 6.49 8.84
C ASP A 28 -18.13 6.31 7.37
N THR A 29 -17.96 5.10 6.86
CA THR A 29 -18.26 4.78 5.45
C THR A 29 -19.76 4.91 5.12
N ALA A 30 -20.65 4.76 6.11
CA ALA A 30 -22.08 5.00 5.91
C ALA A 30 -22.40 6.50 5.67
N LYS A 31 -21.51 7.40 6.08
CA LYS A 31 -21.59 8.85 5.83
C LYS A 31 -20.78 9.31 4.62
N GLY A 32 -20.26 8.38 3.81
CA GLY A 32 -19.56 8.68 2.57
C GLY A 32 -18.04 8.76 2.71
N ASP A 33 -17.46 8.45 3.87
CA ASP A 33 -16.02 8.26 4.00
C ASP A 33 -15.59 6.98 3.25
N GLN A 34 -14.33 6.87 2.85
CA GLN A 34 -13.87 5.84 1.91
C GLN A 34 -12.54 5.21 2.37
N ILE A 35 -12.29 3.98 1.91
CA ILE A 35 -10.99 3.33 2.02
C ILE A 35 -10.45 3.12 0.60
N TRP A 36 -9.23 3.57 0.33
CA TRP A 36 -8.52 3.41 -0.93
C TRP A 36 -7.28 2.54 -0.72
N CYS A 37 -7.08 1.53 -1.58
CA CYS A 37 -5.91 0.65 -1.52
C CYS A 37 -4.96 0.98 -2.69
N LEU A 38 -3.70 1.32 -2.37
CA LEU A 38 -2.70 1.72 -3.36
C LEU A 38 -1.91 0.54 -3.96
N GLY A 39 -2.40 -0.70 -3.78
CA GLY A 39 -1.80 -1.89 -4.38
C GLY A 39 -0.93 -2.72 -3.44
N ASP A 40 -0.34 -3.77 -3.99
CA ASP A 40 0.40 -4.82 -3.30
C ASP A 40 -0.42 -5.45 -2.16
N ILE A 41 -1.60 -5.95 -2.55
CA ILE A 41 -2.51 -6.66 -1.63
C ILE A 41 -1.90 -7.99 -1.21
N ILE A 42 -1.22 -8.66 -2.14
CA ILE A 42 -0.70 -10.02 -2.01
C ILE A 42 0.82 -10.07 -2.23
N GLY A 43 1.38 -11.28 -2.14
CA GLY A 43 2.83 -11.50 -2.15
C GLY A 43 3.44 -11.45 -0.74
N TYR A 44 4.55 -12.13 -0.53
CA TYR A 44 5.31 -12.27 0.72
C TYR A 44 4.56 -12.98 1.87
N GLY A 45 3.42 -12.46 2.30
CA GLY A 45 2.76 -12.87 3.54
C GLY A 45 1.86 -14.10 3.41
N PRO A 46 1.43 -14.66 4.57
CA PRO A 46 0.86 -16.00 4.65
C PRO A 46 -0.63 -16.09 4.33
N ASP A 47 -1.36 -14.97 4.30
CA ASP A 47 -2.83 -14.97 4.23
C ASP A 47 -3.39 -14.25 2.96
N PRO A 48 -2.91 -14.57 1.72
CA PRO A 48 -3.26 -13.80 0.53
C PRO A 48 -4.75 -13.82 0.17
N VAL A 49 -5.40 -14.96 0.35
CA VAL A 49 -6.84 -15.14 0.02
C VAL A 49 -7.70 -14.25 0.89
N ALA A 50 -7.47 -14.27 2.21
CA ALA A 50 -8.21 -13.45 3.16
C ALA A 50 -8.00 -11.95 2.91
N CYS A 51 -6.77 -11.53 2.56
CA CYS A 51 -6.48 -10.14 2.24
C CYS A 51 -7.22 -9.67 0.98
N VAL A 52 -7.27 -10.48 -0.08
CA VAL A 52 -8.03 -10.15 -1.30
C VAL A 52 -9.53 -10.02 -1.01
N ASP A 53 -10.12 -10.98 -0.29
CA ASP A 53 -11.54 -10.94 0.06
C ASP A 53 -11.87 -9.69 0.89
N THR A 54 -11.00 -9.36 1.84
CA THR A 54 -11.17 -8.19 2.72
C THR A 54 -11.06 -6.88 1.95
N VAL A 55 -10.04 -6.71 1.10
CA VAL A 55 -9.87 -5.51 0.28
C VAL A 55 -11.02 -5.35 -0.71
N ALA A 56 -11.44 -6.43 -1.36
CA ALA A 56 -12.57 -6.41 -2.28
C ALA A 56 -13.89 -6.00 -1.61
N ALA A 57 -14.10 -6.36 -0.34
CA ALA A 57 -15.29 -6.01 0.42
C ALA A 57 -15.25 -4.60 1.03
N ARG A 58 -14.06 -4.09 1.37
CA ARG A 58 -13.90 -2.88 2.18
C ARG A 58 -13.48 -1.63 1.41
N CYS A 59 -12.72 -1.79 0.34
CA CYS A 59 -12.17 -0.65 -0.40
C CYS A 59 -13.08 -0.20 -1.52
N LYS A 60 -13.19 1.11 -1.73
CA LYS A 60 -13.89 1.69 -2.87
C LYS A 60 -13.28 1.23 -4.19
N TRP A 61 -11.96 1.16 -4.22
CA TRP A 61 -11.14 0.64 -5.31
C TRP A 61 -9.76 0.25 -4.81
N ALA A 62 -9.05 -0.52 -5.61
CA ALA A 62 -7.66 -0.88 -5.36
C ALA A 62 -6.82 -0.73 -6.63
N LEU A 63 -5.55 -0.34 -6.46
CA LEU A 63 -4.55 -0.33 -7.52
C LEU A 63 -3.88 -1.70 -7.66
N MET A 64 -3.28 -1.91 -8.82
CA MET A 64 -2.39 -3.04 -9.09
C MET A 64 -0.98 -2.67 -8.69
N GLY A 65 -0.44 -3.32 -7.66
CA GLY A 65 0.96 -3.26 -7.33
C GLY A 65 1.79 -4.25 -8.16
N ASN A 66 3.12 -4.20 -8.01
CA ASN A 66 4.01 -5.10 -8.74
C ASN A 66 3.88 -6.56 -8.26
N HIS A 67 3.56 -6.80 -7.00
CA HIS A 67 3.30 -8.15 -6.49
C HIS A 67 1.96 -8.70 -6.98
N ASP A 68 0.91 -7.89 -7.01
CA ASP A 68 -0.37 -8.27 -7.59
C ASP A 68 -0.19 -8.65 -9.08
N PHE A 69 0.57 -7.81 -9.82
CA PHE A 69 0.92 -8.08 -11.22
C PHE A 69 1.73 -9.38 -11.37
N GLY A 70 2.75 -9.59 -10.51
CA GLY A 70 3.60 -10.77 -10.55
C GLY A 70 2.84 -12.08 -10.27
N VAL A 71 1.87 -12.05 -9.35
CA VAL A 71 1.01 -13.20 -9.07
C VAL A 71 0.02 -13.46 -10.20
N LEU A 72 -0.57 -12.40 -10.78
CA LEU A 72 -1.57 -12.52 -11.85
C LEU A 72 -0.93 -12.95 -13.19
N TYR A 73 0.24 -12.40 -13.52
CA TYR A 73 0.94 -12.63 -14.79
C TYR A 73 2.27 -13.37 -14.56
N GLU A 74 3.38 -12.62 -14.40
CA GLU A 74 4.72 -13.17 -14.17
C GLU A 74 5.55 -12.28 -13.24
N PRO A 75 6.27 -12.83 -12.24
CA PRO A 75 7.10 -12.08 -11.29
C PRO A 75 8.45 -11.67 -11.91
N THR A 76 8.40 -10.83 -12.94
CA THR A 76 9.61 -10.37 -13.65
C THR A 76 10.42 -9.38 -12.82
N ASN A 77 11.75 -9.55 -12.83
CA ASN A 77 12.71 -8.74 -12.07
C ASN A 77 12.57 -8.84 -10.54
N PHE A 78 11.96 -9.88 -10.02
CA PHE A 78 11.90 -10.17 -8.60
C PHE A 78 13.21 -10.85 -8.15
N ASN A 79 13.63 -10.59 -6.90
CA ASN A 79 14.61 -11.45 -6.26
C ASN A 79 13.99 -12.82 -5.95
N LYS A 80 14.83 -13.81 -5.67
CA LYS A 80 14.37 -15.21 -5.51
C LYS A 80 13.29 -15.37 -4.44
N ALA A 81 13.42 -14.70 -3.29
CA ALA A 81 12.43 -14.79 -2.22
C ALA A 81 11.07 -14.22 -2.63
N ALA A 82 11.06 -13.10 -3.34
CA ALA A 82 9.85 -12.46 -3.86
C ALA A 82 9.20 -13.30 -4.97
N GLU A 83 10.01 -13.89 -5.87
CA GLU A 83 9.54 -14.78 -6.93
C GLU A 83 8.88 -16.04 -6.36
N ASP A 84 9.55 -16.71 -5.41
CA ASP A 84 9.01 -17.91 -4.78
C ASP A 84 7.71 -17.61 -4.02
N ALA A 85 7.65 -16.46 -3.34
CA ALA A 85 6.44 -16.01 -2.66
C ALA A 85 5.29 -15.72 -3.65
N ALA A 86 5.56 -15.15 -4.82
CA ALA A 86 4.55 -14.90 -5.84
C ALA A 86 3.96 -16.21 -6.38
N TYR A 87 4.81 -17.19 -6.72
CA TYR A 87 4.36 -18.51 -7.15
C TYR A 87 3.64 -19.28 -6.04
N TRP A 88 4.10 -19.18 -4.78
CA TRP A 88 3.38 -19.77 -3.67
C TRP A 88 2.00 -19.15 -3.49
N THR A 89 1.91 -17.81 -3.54
CA THR A 89 0.65 -17.08 -3.47
C THR A 89 -0.33 -17.54 -4.55
N ARG A 90 0.12 -17.65 -5.81
CA ARG A 90 -0.71 -18.16 -6.92
C ARG A 90 -1.27 -19.55 -6.61
N ARG A 91 -0.41 -20.47 -6.10
CA ARG A 91 -0.86 -21.81 -5.69
C ARG A 91 -1.92 -21.77 -4.58
N GLN A 92 -1.88 -20.81 -3.64
CA GLN A 92 -2.94 -20.69 -2.63
C GLN A 92 -4.30 -20.41 -3.26
N PHE A 93 -4.37 -19.52 -4.25
CA PHE A 93 -5.63 -19.28 -4.99
C PHE A 93 -6.08 -20.51 -5.80
N GLU A 94 -5.17 -21.25 -6.39
CA GLU A 94 -5.47 -22.48 -7.13
C GLU A 94 -5.96 -23.62 -6.22
N GLU A 95 -5.36 -23.76 -5.03
CA GLU A 95 -5.81 -24.75 -4.03
C GLU A 95 -7.18 -24.37 -3.46
N GLU A 96 -7.40 -23.09 -3.18
CA GLU A 96 -8.70 -22.62 -2.70
C GLU A 96 -9.82 -22.82 -3.75
N ALA A 97 -9.49 -22.72 -5.03
CA ALA A 97 -10.43 -22.98 -6.13
C ALA A 97 -10.97 -24.42 -6.15
N LYS A 98 -10.26 -25.37 -5.54
CA LYS A 98 -10.75 -26.76 -5.39
C LYS A 98 -11.84 -26.90 -4.34
N ARG A 99 -11.91 -25.96 -3.36
CA ARG A 99 -12.86 -25.93 -2.26
C ARG A 99 -14.02 -24.98 -2.55
N ASP A 100 -13.71 -23.80 -3.10
CA ASP A 100 -14.63 -22.72 -3.40
C ASP A 100 -14.35 -22.16 -4.82
N ARG A 101 -14.94 -22.83 -5.82
CA ARG A 101 -14.76 -22.45 -7.23
C ARG A 101 -15.39 -21.07 -7.54
N GLU A 102 -16.54 -20.77 -6.96
CA GLU A 102 -17.22 -19.49 -7.20
C GLU A 102 -16.44 -18.32 -6.60
N GLY A 103 -15.98 -18.45 -5.35
CA GLY A 103 -15.12 -17.46 -4.72
C GLY A 103 -13.80 -17.27 -5.44
N ALA A 104 -13.19 -18.36 -5.92
CA ALA A 104 -11.96 -18.28 -6.72
C ALA A 104 -12.15 -17.47 -7.99
N VAL A 105 -13.25 -17.66 -8.73
CA VAL A 105 -13.57 -16.85 -9.92
C VAL A 105 -13.68 -15.38 -9.55
N LYS A 106 -14.40 -15.04 -8.47
CA LYS A 106 -14.56 -13.66 -8.00
C LYS A 106 -13.23 -13.03 -7.62
N ARG A 107 -12.32 -13.77 -6.96
CA ARG A 107 -10.98 -13.29 -6.58
C ARG A 107 -10.10 -13.00 -7.80
N TRP A 108 -10.05 -13.93 -8.77
CA TRP A 108 -9.31 -13.71 -10.02
C TRP A 108 -9.88 -12.55 -10.84
N GLU A 109 -11.22 -12.41 -10.90
CA GLU A 109 -11.85 -11.26 -11.54
C GLU A 109 -11.53 -9.95 -10.83
N PHE A 110 -11.50 -9.93 -9.49
CA PHE A 110 -11.12 -8.76 -8.71
C PHE A 110 -9.68 -8.36 -9.02
N LEU A 111 -8.73 -9.31 -8.93
CA LEU A 111 -7.32 -9.07 -9.26
C LEU A 111 -7.14 -8.60 -10.71
N GLY A 112 -7.84 -9.19 -11.65
CA GLY A 112 -7.80 -8.78 -13.07
C GLY A 112 -8.43 -7.41 -13.36
N LYS A 113 -9.22 -6.86 -12.43
CA LYS A 113 -9.85 -5.53 -12.52
C LYS A 113 -9.09 -4.45 -11.75
N LEU A 114 -8.00 -4.80 -11.06
CA LEU A 114 -7.15 -3.83 -10.38
C LEU A 114 -6.64 -2.78 -11.37
N ARG A 115 -6.67 -1.52 -10.97
CA ARG A 115 -6.33 -0.41 -11.84
C ARG A 115 -4.86 -0.05 -11.71
N VAL A 116 -4.20 0.21 -12.81
CA VAL A 116 -2.81 0.70 -12.82
C VAL A 116 -2.71 2.15 -12.36
N ARG A 117 -3.79 2.92 -12.61
CA ARG A 117 -3.87 4.36 -12.32
C ARG A 117 -5.32 4.75 -12.04
N VAL A 118 -5.52 5.59 -11.04
CA VAL A 118 -6.80 6.22 -10.71
C VAL A 118 -6.60 7.72 -10.58
N SER A 119 -7.52 8.50 -11.15
CA SER A 119 -7.64 9.94 -10.88
C SER A 119 -8.96 10.15 -10.14
N GLU A 120 -8.90 10.68 -8.93
CA GLU A 120 -10.07 10.90 -8.08
C GLU A 120 -9.95 12.26 -7.38
N GLY A 121 -10.83 13.20 -7.72
CA GLY A 121 -10.71 14.59 -7.25
C GLY A 121 -9.35 15.19 -7.62
N PRO A 122 -8.62 15.80 -6.68
CA PRO A 122 -7.30 16.39 -6.93
C PRO A 122 -6.15 15.35 -6.93
N PHE A 123 -6.46 14.06 -6.75
CA PHE A 123 -5.44 13.03 -6.58
C PHE A 123 -5.22 12.23 -7.85
N LEU A 124 -3.96 12.09 -8.23
CA LEU A 124 -3.46 11.02 -9.08
C LEU A 124 -2.96 9.88 -8.18
N CYS A 125 -3.51 8.68 -8.33
CA CYS A 125 -3.13 7.52 -7.53
C CYS A 125 -2.45 6.47 -8.41
N VAL A 126 -1.26 6.06 -8.03
CA VAL A 126 -0.46 5.00 -8.67
C VAL A 126 0.27 4.21 -7.58
N HIS A 127 0.60 2.94 -7.83
CA HIS A 127 1.37 2.17 -6.85
C HIS A 127 2.83 2.64 -6.79
N GLY A 128 3.51 2.72 -7.92
CA GLY A 128 4.90 3.20 -8.03
C GLY A 128 4.98 4.72 -8.20
N THR A 129 5.30 5.21 -9.40
CA THR A 129 5.36 6.64 -9.70
C THR A 129 4.49 7.01 -10.90
N PRO A 130 4.13 8.29 -11.09
CA PRO A 130 3.45 8.76 -12.30
C PRO A 130 4.16 8.41 -13.62
N ARG A 131 5.49 8.22 -13.59
CA ARG A 131 6.29 7.82 -14.76
C ARG A 131 6.15 6.33 -15.09
N ARG A 132 6.18 5.48 -14.04
CA ARG A 132 6.06 4.02 -14.14
C ARG A 132 5.18 3.51 -13.01
N PRO A 133 3.85 3.47 -13.23
CA PRO A 133 2.85 3.31 -12.18
C PRO A 133 2.95 2.06 -11.32
N ILE A 134 3.59 0.99 -11.80
CA ILE A 134 3.65 -0.30 -11.09
C ILE A 134 5.02 -0.51 -10.42
N ASN A 135 6.14 -0.18 -11.11
CA ASN A 135 7.45 -0.75 -10.77
C ASN A 135 8.52 0.27 -10.35
N GLU A 136 8.26 1.58 -10.44
CA GLU A 136 9.27 2.58 -10.10
C GLU A 136 9.19 2.95 -8.63
N TYR A 137 10.29 2.74 -7.91
CA TYR A 137 10.44 3.22 -6.55
C TYR A 137 10.64 4.73 -6.49
N LEU A 138 10.06 5.36 -5.47
CA LEU A 138 10.34 6.74 -5.07
C LEU A 138 10.81 6.72 -3.61
N PHE A 139 12.12 6.61 -3.43
CA PHE A 139 12.73 6.58 -2.11
C PHE A 139 12.91 7.99 -1.52
N PRO A 140 12.92 8.15 -0.18
CA PRO A 140 13.21 9.44 0.47
C PRO A 140 14.46 10.12 -0.06
N GLU A 141 15.53 9.35 -0.30
CA GLU A 141 16.81 9.84 -0.79
C GLU A 141 16.75 10.38 -2.22
N ASP A 142 15.73 10.05 -3.00
CA ASP A 142 15.54 10.60 -4.34
C ASP A 142 15.26 12.10 -4.31
N ALA A 143 14.66 12.60 -3.24
CA ALA A 143 14.37 14.01 -3.04
C ALA A 143 15.66 14.86 -3.18
N GLU A 144 16.73 14.42 -2.54
CA GLU A 144 18.03 15.09 -2.56
C GLU A 144 18.91 14.62 -3.75
N ASN A 145 18.96 13.29 -3.99
CA ASN A 145 19.97 12.69 -4.86
C ASN A 145 19.53 12.55 -6.33
N SER A 146 18.23 12.74 -6.64
CA SER A 146 17.68 12.47 -7.98
C SER A 146 16.82 13.62 -8.53
N PRO A 147 17.33 14.86 -8.64
CA PRO A 147 16.51 16.03 -9.01
C PRO A 147 15.83 15.89 -10.38
N ASN A 148 16.47 15.30 -11.38
CA ASN A 148 15.86 15.07 -12.70
C ASN A 148 14.70 14.05 -12.64
N LYS A 149 14.79 13.04 -11.78
CA LYS A 149 13.72 12.08 -11.52
C LYS A 149 12.54 12.76 -10.84
N MET A 150 12.81 13.54 -9.79
CA MET A 150 11.80 14.31 -9.05
C MET A 150 11.08 15.28 -9.97
N GLN A 151 11.80 16.12 -10.72
CA GLN A 151 11.21 17.03 -11.69
C GLN A 151 10.29 16.28 -12.67
N SER A 152 10.79 15.20 -13.28
CA SER A 152 10.02 14.41 -14.25
C SER A 152 8.77 13.77 -13.65
N ILE A 153 8.75 13.45 -12.35
CA ILE A 153 7.59 12.93 -11.63
C ILE A 153 6.60 14.07 -11.38
N PHE A 154 7.05 15.22 -10.84
CA PHE A 154 6.21 16.35 -10.49
C PHE A 154 5.58 17.06 -11.72
N GLU A 155 6.23 16.98 -12.89
CA GLU A 155 5.65 17.45 -14.17
C GLU A 155 4.38 16.66 -14.59
N ARG A 156 4.20 15.45 -14.09
CA ARG A 156 3.09 14.54 -14.43
C ARG A 156 1.92 14.58 -13.47
N ILE A 157 1.99 15.36 -12.42
CA ILE A 157 0.91 15.57 -11.47
C ILE A 157 0.40 17.01 -11.56
N THR A 158 -0.89 17.20 -11.38
CA THR A 158 -1.52 18.52 -11.35
C THR A 158 -1.43 19.12 -9.96
N ASP A 159 -1.97 18.43 -8.98
CA ASP A 159 -2.02 18.86 -7.59
C ASP A 159 -1.32 17.83 -6.67
N TYR A 160 -1.96 16.70 -6.42
CA TYR A 160 -1.46 15.71 -5.48
C TYR A 160 -1.33 14.33 -6.12
N CYS A 161 -0.36 13.55 -5.64
CA CYS A 161 -0.19 12.15 -6.02
C CYS A 161 -0.15 11.26 -4.78
N LEU A 162 -0.76 10.08 -4.87
CA LEU A 162 -0.71 9.05 -3.84
C LEU A 162 0.07 7.86 -4.38
N VAL A 163 1.07 7.40 -3.63
CA VAL A 163 1.98 6.30 -4.01
C VAL A 163 2.15 5.30 -2.87
N GLY A 164 2.64 4.09 -3.17
CA GLY A 164 3.03 3.06 -2.21
C GLY A 164 4.45 2.54 -2.49
N HIS A 165 4.59 1.21 -2.62
CA HIS A 165 5.73 0.48 -3.18
C HIS A 165 7.04 0.53 -2.39
N THR A 166 7.44 1.67 -1.83
CA THR A 166 8.65 1.78 -1.00
C THR A 166 8.45 1.29 0.42
N HIS A 167 7.21 1.24 0.90
CA HIS A 167 6.81 0.95 2.27
C HIS A 167 7.33 1.96 3.31
N VAL A 168 7.76 3.12 2.86
CA VAL A 168 8.27 4.20 3.70
C VAL A 168 7.27 5.35 3.69
N PRO A 169 6.59 5.64 4.81
CA PRO A 169 5.59 6.70 4.85
C PRO A 169 6.24 8.07 4.86
N GLY A 170 5.58 9.01 4.20
CA GLY A 170 6.01 10.39 4.19
C GLY A 170 5.44 11.20 3.04
N VAL A 171 5.96 12.41 2.91
CA VAL A 171 5.50 13.41 1.97
C VAL A 171 6.67 13.97 1.19
N PHE A 172 6.57 13.96 -0.15
CA PHE A 172 7.50 14.66 -1.03
C PHE A 172 6.85 15.95 -1.51
N THR A 173 7.61 17.04 -1.53
CA THR A 173 7.18 18.35 -2.04
C THR A 173 7.77 18.67 -3.41
N GLY A 174 7.12 19.57 -4.12
CA GLY A 174 7.61 20.06 -5.41
C GLY A 174 8.97 20.76 -5.35
N ASP A 175 9.36 21.22 -4.17
CA ASP A 175 10.65 21.88 -3.92
C ASP A 175 11.81 20.88 -3.73
N GLY A 176 11.51 19.58 -3.73
CA GLY A 176 12.53 18.52 -3.65
C GLY A 176 12.84 18.04 -2.24
N ASP A 177 11.95 18.30 -1.29
CA ASP A 177 12.10 17.83 0.09
C ASP A 177 11.29 16.56 0.35
N PHE A 178 11.73 15.77 1.32
CA PHE A 178 10.98 14.66 1.90
C PHE A 178 10.80 14.87 3.40
N TYR A 179 9.59 14.66 3.89
CA TYR A 179 9.23 14.72 5.29
C TYR A 179 8.66 13.39 5.77
N SER A 180 9.34 12.73 6.70
CA SER A 180 8.82 11.55 7.39
C SER A 180 7.72 11.97 8.39
N PRO A 181 6.79 11.07 8.78
CA PRO A 181 5.77 11.39 9.79
C PRO A 181 6.35 11.83 11.14
N LYS A 182 7.59 11.45 11.47
CA LYS A 182 8.28 11.85 12.71
C LYS A 182 8.69 13.33 12.72
N GLU A 183 8.86 13.91 11.54
CA GLU A 183 9.24 15.32 11.36
C GLU A 183 8.01 16.24 11.29
N LEU A 184 6.81 15.65 11.14
CA LEU A 184 5.55 16.40 11.06
C LEU A 184 4.90 16.55 12.42
N GLY A 185 4.40 17.75 12.73
CA GLY A 185 3.61 17.99 13.94
C GLY A 185 2.37 17.07 13.97
N GLU A 186 2.20 16.30 15.06
CA GLU A 186 1.13 15.30 15.21
C GLU A 186 1.04 14.29 14.04
N ALA A 187 2.17 14.01 13.37
CA ALA A 187 2.26 13.18 12.17
C ALA A 187 1.27 13.63 11.06
N THR A 188 1.08 14.94 10.90
CA THR A 188 0.08 15.52 10.00
C THR A 188 0.72 16.50 9.02
N TRP A 189 0.46 16.27 7.74
CA TRP A 189 0.75 17.22 6.66
C TRP A 189 -0.47 18.10 6.39
N GLU A 190 -0.27 19.40 6.28
CA GLU A 190 -1.29 20.35 5.86
C GLU A 190 -1.07 20.74 4.39
N PHE A 191 -2.05 20.44 3.54
CA PHE A 191 -1.98 20.80 2.12
C PHE A 191 -2.20 22.30 1.92
N LYS A 192 -1.35 22.93 1.12
CA LYS A 192 -1.45 24.33 0.75
C LYS A 192 -1.93 24.48 -0.69
N GLN A 193 -2.69 25.51 -0.97
CA GLN A 193 -3.18 25.79 -2.31
C GLN A 193 -2.01 26.05 -3.28
N GLY A 194 -2.02 25.37 -4.43
CA GLY A 194 -1.01 25.54 -5.48
C GLY A 194 0.29 24.73 -5.22
N GLU A 195 0.38 24.01 -4.11
CA GLU A 195 1.50 23.12 -3.82
C GLU A 195 1.28 21.76 -4.48
N LYS A 196 2.30 21.21 -5.13
CA LYS A 196 2.31 19.82 -5.59
C LYS A 196 2.93 18.93 -4.54
N VAL A 197 2.22 17.87 -4.16
CA VAL A 197 2.63 16.98 -3.08
C VAL A 197 2.43 15.52 -3.48
N ILE A 198 3.37 14.65 -3.09
CA ILE A 198 3.23 13.20 -3.20
C ILE A 198 3.18 12.62 -1.78
N VAL A 199 2.16 11.83 -1.49
CA VAL A 199 1.98 11.17 -0.19
C VAL A 199 2.14 9.67 -0.34
N ASN A 200 2.97 9.06 0.51
CA ASN A 200 3.07 7.63 0.68
C ASN A 200 2.57 7.26 2.09
N PRO A 201 1.50 6.45 2.24
CA PRO A 201 0.98 6.09 3.56
C PRO A 201 1.86 5.07 4.31
N GLY A 202 2.92 4.57 3.67
CA GLY A 202 3.71 3.45 4.16
C GLY A 202 3.03 2.11 3.88
N SER A 203 3.45 1.08 4.59
CA SER A 203 2.96 -0.29 4.40
C SER A 203 2.13 -0.76 5.59
N VAL A 204 0.99 -1.40 5.29
CA VAL A 204 0.20 -2.14 6.28
C VAL A 204 0.94 -3.39 6.71
N GLY A 205 1.41 -4.20 5.76
CA GLY A 205 1.85 -5.56 6.02
C GLY A 205 3.36 -5.77 6.16
N GLN A 206 4.18 -4.87 5.61
CA GLN A 206 5.65 -5.02 5.61
C GLN A 206 6.36 -3.66 5.62
N PRO A 207 6.29 -2.88 6.72
CA PRO A 207 7.00 -1.60 6.85
C PRO A 207 8.51 -1.74 6.63
N ARG A 208 9.15 -0.69 6.04
CA ARG A 208 10.59 -0.69 5.71
C ARG A 208 11.32 0.59 6.15
N ASP A 209 10.83 1.23 7.19
CA ASP A 209 11.41 2.45 7.77
C ASP A 209 11.95 2.23 9.19
N LEU A 210 12.34 0.98 9.51
CA LEU A 210 12.84 0.54 10.81
C LEU A 210 11.80 0.66 11.95
N ASP A 211 10.52 0.72 11.59
CA ASP A 211 9.40 0.68 12.53
C ASP A 211 8.48 -0.48 12.13
N PRO A 212 8.44 -1.59 12.91
CA PRO A 212 7.68 -2.79 12.57
C PRO A 212 6.16 -2.61 12.63
N ARG A 213 5.67 -1.46 13.13
CA ARG A 213 4.24 -1.19 13.25
C ARG A 213 3.60 -0.93 11.90
N ALA A 214 2.41 -1.48 11.67
CA ALA A 214 1.62 -1.22 10.48
C ALA A 214 1.40 0.28 10.27
N SER A 215 1.48 0.74 9.02
CA SER A 215 1.31 2.14 8.65
C SER A 215 0.12 2.33 7.71
N TYR A 216 -0.62 3.43 7.93
CA TYR A 216 -1.65 3.91 7.02
C TYR A 216 -1.82 5.43 7.20
N ALA A 217 -2.59 6.08 6.33
CA ALA A 217 -2.88 7.51 6.47
C ALA A 217 -4.37 7.81 6.28
N ILE A 218 -4.84 8.92 6.84
CA ILE A 218 -6.18 9.46 6.57
C ILE A 218 -6.05 10.84 5.94
N LEU A 219 -6.66 11.00 4.77
CA LEU A 219 -6.87 12.29 4.14
C LEU A 219 -8.17 12.91 4.66
N ASN A 220 -8.10 14.14 5.12
CA ASN A 220 -9.27 14.97 5.39
C ASN A 220 -9.49 15.91 4.20
N MET A 221 -10.71 15.93 3.67
CA MET A 221 -11.12 16.77 2.55
C MET A 221 -11.94 17.95 3.05
N ASN A 222 -11.77 19.10 2.40
CA ASN A 222 -12.66 20.24 2.55
C ASN A 222 -14.00 19.97 1.86
N ASP A 223 -15.01 20.81 2.15
CA ASP A 223 -16.34 20.68 1.54
C ASP A 223 -16.34 20.99 0.03
N ASP A 224 -15.37 21.74 -0.46
CA ASP A 224 -15.14 22.04 -1.87
C ASP A 224 -14.40 20.92 -2.63
N GLY A 225 -14.04 19.83 -1.94
CA GLY A 225 -13.35 18.68 -2.52
C GLY A 225 -11.82 18.82 -2.61
N THR A 226 -11.24 19.90 -2.08
CA THR A 226 -9.79 20.05 -1.96
C THR A 226 -9.25 19.26 -0.77
N ALA A 227 -7.97 18.86 -0.81
CA ALA A 227 -7.33 18.20 0.31
C ALA A 227 -6.99 19.22 1.43
N LYS A 228 -7.26 18.82 2.68
CA LYS A 228 -6.96 19.64 3.86
C LYS A 228 -5.73 19.13 4.60
N THR A 229 -5.76 17.87 5.00
CA THR A 229 -4.64 17.25 5.73
C THR A 229 -4.46 15.80 5.35
N ALA A 230 -3.23 15.30 5.50
CA ALA A 230 -2.88 13.88 5.52
C ALA A 230 -2.29 13.53 6.89
N LYS A 231 -2.99 12.72 7.68
CA LYS A 231 -2.53 12.27 9.00
C LYS A 231 -2.08 10.81 8.92
N PHE A 232 -0.87 10.55 9.42
CA PHE A 232 -0.27 9.22 9.44
C PHE A 232 -0.51 8.51 10.78
N PHE A 233 -0.67 7.20 10.70
CA PHE A 233 -0.92 6.34 11.85
C PHE A 233 0.06 5.17 11.87
N ARG A 234 0.45 4.76 13.08
CA ARG A 234 1.30 3.60 13.33
C ARG A 234 0.65 2.71 14.38
N LEU A 235 0.36 1.47 14.01
CA LEU A 235 -0.38 0.53 14.85
C LEU A 235 0.46 -0.73 15.13
N PRO A 236 0.66 -1.08 16.39
CA PRO A 236 1.27 -2.36 16.72
C PRO A 236 0.34 -3.50 16.35
N TYR A 237 0.90 -4.55 15.77
CA TYR A 237 0.26 -5.83 15.55
C TYR A 237 1.21 -6.96 15.97
N ASP A 238 0.74 -8.19 16.03
CA ASP A 238 1.57 -9.34 16.40
C ASP A 238 2.45 -9.79 15.23
N ALA A 239 3.54 -9.05 14.98
CA ALA A 239 4.49 -9.37 13.92
C ALA A 239 5.16 -10.74 14.15
N GLN A 240 5.36 -11.16 15.42
CA GLN A 240 5.93 -12.46 15.72
C GLN A 240 5.00 -13.61 15.30
N LYS A 241 3.70 -13.45 15.49
CA LYS A 241 2.69 -14.42 15.02
C LYS A 241 2.76 -14.58 13.50
N VAL A 242 2.88 -13.48 12.77
CA VAL A 242 2.99 -13.49 11.30
C VAL A 242 4.31 -14.12 10.86
N ALA A 243 5.42 -13.76 11.48
CA ALA A 243 6.72 -14.37 11.22
C ALA A 243 6.68 -15.90 11.44
N ASN A 244 6.07 -16.35 12.52
CA ASN A 244 5.92 -17.79 12.80
C ASN A 244 5.03 -18.49 11.75
N LYS A 245 3.98 -17.84 11.23
CA LYS A 245 3.20 -18.38 10.11
C LYS A 245 4.08 -18.56 8.87
N ILE A 246 4.89 -17.55 8.52
CA ILE A 246 5.80 -17.59 7.36
C ILE A 246 6.83 -18.69 7.52
N HIS A 247 7.50 -18.80 8.67
CA HIS A 247 8.47 -19.87 8.98
C HIS A 247 7.84 -21.27 8.91
N GLY A 248 6.54 -21.39 9.16
CA GLY A 248 5.79 -22.64 9.02
C GLY A 248 5.47 -23.05 7.57
N ILE A 249 5.79 -22.20 6.58
CA ILE A 249 5.51 -22.44 5.17
C ILE A 249 6.82 -22.71 4.42
N PRO A 250 7.13 -23.98 4.10
CA PRO A 250 8.43 -24.34 3.51
C PRO A 250 8.77 -23.68 2.15
N GLN A 251 7.77 -23.13 1.47
CA GLN A 251 7.94 -22.45 0.19
C GLN A 251 8.23 -20.95 0.33
N LEU A 252 8.07 -20.40 1.52
CA LEU A 252 8.42 -19.01 1.83
C LEU A 252 9.80 -18.97 2.49
N ASN A 253 10.60 -17.99 2.12
CA ASN A 253 11.90 -17.78 2.76
C ASN A 253 11.70 -17.21 4.17
N ASP A 254 12.36 -17.79 5.17
CA ASP A 254 12.28 -17.37 6.58
C ASP A 254 12.57 -15.87 6.76
N TRP A 255 13.49 -15.33 5.97
CA TRP A 255 13.82 -13.91 5.95
C TRP A 255 12.60 -12.99 5.75
N LEU A 256 11.55 -13.47 5.04
CA LEU A 256 10.32 -12.71 4.86
C LEU A 256 9.55 -12.53 6.18
N GLY A 257 9.69 -13.47 7.12
CA GLY A 257 9.17 -13.36 8.48
C GLY A 257 10.06 -12.49 9.37
N ASP A 258 11.38 -12.73 9.33
CA ASP A 258 12.36 -12.05 10.20
C ASP A 258 12.33 -10.53 10.01
N ARG A 259 12.26 -10.07 8.75
CA ARG A 259 12.24 -8.65 8.42
C ARG A 259 11.02 -7.88 8.98
N LEU A 260 9.90 -8.58 9.25
CA LEU A 260 8.72 -7.96 9.86
C LEU A 260 9.00 -7.48 11.29
N LEU A 261 9.88 -8.20 12.01
CA LEU A 261 10.25 -7.87 13.39
C LEU A 261 11.13 -6.63 13.46
N GLU A 262 11.83 -6.32 12.38
CA GLU A 262 12.79 -5.23 12.29
C GLU A 262 12.24 -3.99 11.54
N GLY A 263 11.13 -4.15 10.83
CA GLY A 263 10.58 -3.10 9.97
C GLY A 263 11.46 -2.83 8.73
N ARG A 264 11.94 -3.89 8.07
CA ARG A 264 12.85 -3.83 6.91
C ARG A 264 12.27 -4.44 5.65
#